data_39ff357e65146ff0efa7b64bcfa3ea7d
#
_entry.id   39ff357e65146ff0efa7b64bcfa3ea7d
#
_cell.length_a   1.000
_cell.length_b   1.000
_cell.length_c   1.000
_cell.angle_alpha   90.00
_cell.angle_beta   90.00
_cell.angle_gamma   90.00
#
_symmetry.space_group_name_H-M   'P 1'
#
loop_
_entity.id
_entity.type
_entity.pdbx_description
1 polymer ?
#
loop_
_entity_poly.entity_id
_entity_poly.type
_entity_poly.pdbx_seq_one_letter_code
_entity_poly.pdbx_strand_id
1 'polypeptide(L)'
;MATNVTEKKKRTTYTTPKGESLFAHLVNVDYGTEQYPDEKGSFNVTLALDADAAAKLDALIAHEVDTARAEAEEKFDGLKPQTKKKFGSVNFNEVGPEEYDREGTPTGRRLFRFKTGAFYENRQGVKVQRKVPLFDSMQQPVKLPDEPGNGSVIRVAFCCAPYFVEGQGMGGLSLYLNAVQIIRLNTSGERSASDYGFGAEEGGFTSEGMDDDVASTNAAATPDADVPQF
;
A
#
# COMPACT_ATOMS: atom_id res chain seq x y z
N MET A 1 34.31 11.66 26.14
CA MET A 1 33.05 10.91 26.03
C MET A 1 32.91 10.51 24.55
N ALA A 2 33.11 9.23 24.25
CA ALA A 2 33.01 8.74 22.89
C ALA A 2 31.52 8.57 22.55
N THR A 3 31.03 9.37 21.63
CA THR A 3 29.70 9.19 21.04
C THR A 3 29.71 7.93 20.19
N ASN A 4 29.08 6.86 20.70
CA ASN A 4 28.83 5.64 19.96
C ASN A 4 27.82 5.97 18.81
N VAL A 5 28.34 6.36 17.66
CA VAL A 5 27.55 6.45 16.42
C VAL A 5 27.34 5.01 15.98
N THR A 6 26.23 4.43 16.41
CA THR A 6 25.77 3.14 15.89
C THR A 6 25.47 3.35 14.40
N GLU A 7 26.38 2.93 13.53
CA GLU A 7 26.12 2.89 12.09
C GLU A 7 24.84 2.08 11.85
N LYS A 8 23.77 2.75 11.43
CA LYS A 8 22.53 2.08 11.04
C LYS A 8 22.84 1.18 9.85
N LYS A 9 22.93 -0.13 10.09
CA LYS A 9 23.13 -1.14 9.06
C LYS A 9 22.13 -0.89 7.93
N LYS A 10 22.61 -0.67 6.72
CA LYS A 10 21.77 -0.42 5.53
C LYS A 10 20.94 -1.68 5.29
N ARG A 11 19.62 -1.57 5.39
CA ARG A 11 18.72 -2.69 5.15
C ARG A 11 18.70 -3.05 3.67
N THR A 12 18.63 -4.34 3.37
CA THR A 12 18.48 -4.83 2.00
C THR A 12 17.11 -4.40 1.46
N THR A 13 17.11 -3.92 0.22
CA THR A 13 15.86 -3.58 -0.48
C THR A 13 15.47 -4.74 -1.39
N TYR A 14 14.24 -5.15 -1.27
CA TYR A 14 13.61 -6.20 -2.06
C TYR A 14 12.54 -5.58 -2.96
N THR A 15 12.14 -6.31 -4.01
CA THR A 15 11.02 -5.93 -4.89
C THR A 15 10.09 -7.12 -5.04
N THR A 16 8.78 -6.88 -4.85
CA THR A 16 7.76 -7.93 -4.96
C THR A 16 7.57 -8.38 -6.42
N PRO A 17 7.02 -9.57 -6.63
CA PRO A 17 6.31 -9.88 -7.86
C PRO A 17 5.20 -8.86 -8.14
N LYS A 18 4.58 -8.92 -9.32
CA LYS A 18 3.37 -8.15 -9.63
C LYS A 18 2.21 -8.71 -8.81
N GLY A 19 1.38 -7.82 -8.28
CA GLY A 19 0.17 -8.20 -7.55
C GLY A 19 -0.87 -7.09 -7.61
N GLU A 20 -2.05 -7.37 -7.12
CA GLU A 20 -3.14 -6.41 -7.04
C GLU A 20 -3.05 -5.60 -5.76
N SER A 21 -3.17 -4.28 -5.87
CA SER A 21 -3.23 -3.37 -4.73
C SER A 21 -4.60 -3.38 -4.09
N LEU A 22 -4.61 -3.42 -2.77
CA LEU A 22 -5.81 -3.25 -1.94
C LEU A 22 -5.53 -2.19 -0.89
N PHE A 23 -6.53 -1.35 -0.62
CA PHE A 23 -6.49 -0.34 0.46
C PHE A 23 -5.22 0.52 0.43
N ALA A 24 -4.87 1.02 -0.77
CA ALA A 24 -3.69 1.83 -0.95
C ALA A 24 -3.88 3.24 -0.36
N HIS A 25 -2.90 3.66 0.45
CA HIS A 25 -2.69 5.03 0.92
C HIS A 25 -1.24 5.40 0.61
N LEU A 26 -1.01 5.84 -0.63
CA LEU A 26 0.32 6.14 -1.18
C LEU A 26 0.53 7.63 -1.47
N VAL A 27 -0.57 8.35 -1.65
CA VAL A 27 -0.62 9.79 -1.96
C VAL A 27 -0.95 10.59 -0.70
N ASN A 28 -1.97 10.17 0.03
CA ASN A 28 -2.45 10.81 1.25
C ASN A 28 -2.05 9.99 2.50
N VAL A 29 -1.83 10.70 3.60
CA VAL A 29 -1.50 10.04 4.87
C VAL A 29 -2.73 9.35 5.43
N ASP A 30 -2.59 8.07 5.74
CA ASP A 30 -3.58 7.30 6.49
C ASP A 30 -3.41 7.55 7.98
N TYR A 31 -4.43 8.12 8.61
CA TYR A 31 -4.51 8.31 10.07
C TYR A 31 -5.36 7.26 10.78
N GLY A 32 -5.71 6.18 10.06
CA GLY A 32 -6.55 5.11 10.58
C GLY A 32 -8.04 5.49 10.60
N THR A 33 -8.79 4.80 11.43
CA THR A 33 -10.23 5.03 11.62
C THR A 33 -10.51 5.53 13.03
N GLU A 34 -11.73 5.99 13.31
CA GLU A 34 -12.13 6.39 14.67
C GLU A 34 -11.96 5.28 15.70
N GLN A 35 -12.12 4.01 15.29
CA GLN A 35 -11.93 2.85 16.17
C GLN A 35 -10.46 2.46 16.37
N TYR A 36 -9.62 2.74 15.36
CA TYR A 36 -8.19 2.40 15.34
C TYR A 36 -7.37 3.57 14.80
N PRO A 37 -7.25 4.66 15.56
CA PRO A 37 -6.53 5.85 15.12
C PRO A 37 -5.02 5.60 15.03
N ASP A 38 -4.38 6.11 13.99
CA ASP A 38 -2.92 6.19 13.85
C ASP A 38 -2.49 7.68 13.93
N GLU A 39 -2.31 8.18 15.15
CA GLU A 39 -1.95 9.60 15.41
C GLU A 39 -0.66 10.02 14.69
N LYS A 40 0.22 9.08 14.44
CA LYS A 40 1.49 9.34 13.74
C LYS A 40 1.33 9.39 12.23
N GLY A 41 0.25 8.82 11.73
CA GLY A 41 -0.02 8.66 10.32
C GLY A 41 0.97 7.76 9.60
N SER A 42 0.51 7.16 8.52
CA SER A 42 1.32 6.24 7.72
C SER A 42 0.95 6.28 6.26
N PHE A 43 1.88 5.79 5.42
CA PHE A 43 1.58 5.33 4.07
C PHE A 43 1.59 3.81 4.07
N ASN A 44 0.64 3.21 3.40
CA ASN A 44 0.54 1.76 3.35
C ASN A 44 -0.15 1.28 2.07
N VAL A 45 0.07 0.00 1.77
CA VAL A 45 -0.63 -0.73 0.72
C VAL A 45 -0.62 -2.21 1.06
N THR A 46 -1.71 -2.89 0.80
CA THR A 46 -1.80 -4.34 0.84
C THR A 46 -1.70 -4.87 -0.58
N LEU A 47 -0.82 -5.83 -0.80
CA LEU A 47 -0.61 -6.50 -2.09
C LEU A 47 -1.20 -7.89 -2.01
N ALA A 48 -2.20 -8.17 -2.83
CA ALA A 48 -2.75 -9.51 -3.02
C ALA A 48 -1.94 -10.23 -4.09
N LEU A 49 -1.39 -11.40 -3.72
CA LEU A 49 -0.58 -12.25 -4.59
C LEU A 49 -1.25 -13.61 -4.73
N ASP A 50 -1.27 -14.16 -5.94
CA ASP A 50 -1.59 -15.56 -6.18
C ASP A 50 -0.55 -16.48 -5.53
N ALA A 51 -0.83 -17.78 -5.52
CA ALA A 51 0.02 -18.77 -4.85
C ALA A 51 1.46 -18.78 -5.40
N ASP A 52 1.64 -18.67 -6.72
CA ASP A 52 2.96 -18.69 -7.35
C ASP A 52 3.77 -17.43 -7.05
N ALA A 53 3.12 -16.26 -7.09
CA ALA A 53 3.76 -15.00 -6.75
C ALA A 53 4.07 -14.92 -5.25
N ALA A 54 3.18 -15.41 -4.39
CA ALA A 54 3.40 -15.49 -2.95
C ALA A 54 4.58 -16.39 -2.62
N ALA A 55 4.68 -17.57 -3.23
CA ALA A 55 5.83 -18.48 -3.04
C ALA A 55 7.17 -17.85 -3.46
N LYS A 56 7.18 -17.05 -4.54
CA LYS A 56 8.38 -16.31 -4.98
C LYS A 56 8.77 -15.24 -3.96
N LEU A 57 7.79 -14.53 -3.39
CA LEU A 57 8.06 -13.54 -2.36
C LEU A 57 8.56 -14.19 -1.07
N ASP A 58 7.95 -15.30 -0.63
CA ASP A 58 8.40 -16.06 0.53
C ASP A 58 9.87 -16.53 0.39
N ALA A 59 10.21 -17.09 -0.77
CA ALA A 59 11.59 -17.50 -1.04
C ALA A 59 12.57 -16.31 -1.01
N LEU A 60 12.14 -15.13 -1.46
CA LEU A 60 12.95 -13.91 -1.45
C LEU A 60 13.24 -13.41 -0.04
N ILE A 61 12.28 -13.51 0.89
CA ILE A 61 12.39 -13.00 2.25
C ILE A 61 12.65 -14.12 3.31
N ALA A 62 12.83 -15.37 2.90
CA ALA A 62 12.96 -16.50 3.82
C ALA A 62 14.02 -16.26 4.90
N HIS A 63 15.21 -15.79 4.51
CA HIS A 63 16.29 -15.49 5.46
C HIS A 63 15.90 -14.40 6.49
N GLU A 64 15.14 -13.38 6.07
CA GLU A 64 14.68 -12.31 6.97
C GLU A 64 13.62 -12.84 7.94
N VAL A 65 12.74 -13.74 7.48
CA VAL A 65 11.73 -14.41 8.32
C VAL A 65 12.41 -15.30 9.38
N ASP A 66 13.39 -16.12 8.97
CA ASP A 66 14.14 -16.98 9.89
C ASP A 66 14.89 -16.16 10.93
N THR A 67 15.54 -15.07 10.51
CA THR A 67 16.24 -14.16 11.40
C THR A 67 15.27 -13.51 12.40
N ALA A 68 14.11 -13.03 11.91
CA ALA A 68 13.10 -12.42 12.76
C ALA A 68 12.51 -13.41 13.79
N ARG A 69 12.35 -14.68 13.40
CA ARG A 69 11.88 -15.75 14.29
C ARG A 69 12.91 -16.02 15.39
N ALA A 70 14.18 -16.19 15.02
CA ALA A 70 15.25 -16.40 15.99
C ALA A 70 15.39 -15.23 16.98
N GLU A 71 15.33 -13.97 16.47
CA GLU A 71 15.36 -12.78 17.34
C GLU A 71 14.14 -12.69 18.26
N ALA A 72 12.96 -13.10 17.80
CA ALA A 72 11.76 -13.10 18.62
C ALA A 72 11.84 -14.16 19.73
N GLU A 73 12.37 -15.34 19.45
CA GLU A 73 12.61 -16.40 20.42
C GLU A 73 13.64 -15.97 21.47
N GLU A 74 14.76 -15.37 21.05
CA GLU A 74 15.79 -14.83 21.96
C GLU A 74 15.21 -13.77 22.90
N LYS A 75 14.44 -12.81 22.36
CA LYS A 75 13.79 -11.77 23.16
C LYS A 75 12.74 -12.33 24.10
N PHE A 76 11.98 -13.32 23.66
CA PHE A 76 11.02 -14.01 24.49
C PHE A 76 11.72 -14.73 25.66
N ASP A 77 12.86 -15.38 25.38
CA ASP A 77 13.67 -16.05 26.40
C ASP A 77 14.27 -15.09 27.42
N GLY A 78 14.52 -13.87 27.05
CA GLY A 78 14.93 -12.78 27.94
C GLY A 78 13.83 -12.22 28.83
N LEU A 79 12.54 -12.55 28.60
CA LEU A 79 11.42 -12.04 29.40
C LEU A 79 11.42 -12.58 30.83
N LYS A 80 10.78 -11.82 31.73
CA LYS A 80 10.59 -12.24 33.13
C LYS A 80 9.81 -13.55 33.22
N PRO A 81 10.12 -14.46 34.18
CA PRO A 81 9.46 -15.76 34.31
C PRO A 81 7.94 -15.67 34.36
N GLN A 82 7.37 -14.66 35.00
CA GLN A 82 5.92 -14.45 35.08
C GLN A 82 5.30 -14.17 33.71
N THR A 83 5.99 -13.36 32.88
CA THR A 83 5.54 -13.03 31.52
C THR A 83 5.63 -14.24 30.60
N LYS A 84 6.73 -15.01 30.69
CA LYS A 84 6.85 -16.28 29.96
C LYS A 84 5.75 -17.26 30.31
N LYS A 85 5.44 -17.40 31.62
CA LYS A 85 4.36 -18.30 32.07
C LYS A 85 2.97 -17.87 31.55
N LYS A 86 2.75 -16.56 31.38
CA LYS A 86 1.49 -16.03 30.84
C LYS A 86 1.27 -16.40 29.38
N PHE A 87 2.33 -16.40 28.54
CA PHE A 87 2.21 -16.59 27.10
C PHE A 87 2.59 -18.02 26.66
N GLY A 88 3.34 -18.76 27.47
CA GLY A 88 3.80 -20.13 27.18
C GLY A 88 4.94 -20.17 26.18
N SER A 89 4.74 -19.66 24.99
CA SER A 89 5.73 -19.57 23.91
C SER A 89 5.60 -18.24 23.16
N VAL A 90 6.60 -17.91 22.33
CA VAL A 90 6.51 -16.79 21.41
C VAL A 90 5.39 -17.04 20.39
N ASN A 91 4.54 -16.03 20.18
CA ASN A 91 3.59 -16.02 19.08
C ASN A 91 4.24 -15.26 17.91
N PHE A 92 4.53 -15.95 16.81
CA PHE A 92 5.12 -15.34 15.63
C PHE A 92 4.04 -15.07 14.57
N ASN A 93 3.86 -13.79 14.23
CA ASN A 93 2.91 -13.39 13.21
C ASN A 93 3.35 -13.85 11.82
N GLU A 94 2.48 -14.53 11.14
CA GLU A 94 2.70 -14.96 9.76
C GLU A 94 2.81 -13.75 8.81
N VAL A 95 3.77 -13.83 7.88
CA VAL A 95 3.93 -12.83 6.82
C VAL A 95 3.06 -13.23 5.64
N GLY A 96 2.15 -12.34 5.24
CA GLY A 96 1.23 -12.61 4.13
C GLY A 96 0.20 -13.69 4.44
N PRO A 97 -0.73 -13.45 5.38
CA PRO A 97 -1.82 -14.38 5.67
C PRO A 97 -2.69 -14.64 4.43
N GLU A 98 -3.39 -15.75 4.46
CA GLU A 98 -4.37 -16.12 3.43
C GLU A 98 -5.51 -15.10 3.36
N GLU A 99 -5.98 -14.82 2.15
CA GLU A 99 -7.16 -14.01 1.94
C GLU A 99 -8.42 -14.88 1.97
N TYR A 100 -9.42 -14.40 2.68
CA TYR A 100 -10.74 -15.03 2.75
C TYR A 100 -11.79 -14.10 2.15
N ASP A 101 -12.75 -14.66 1.45
CA ASP A 101 -13.93 -13.94 0.98
C ASP A 101 -14.90 -13.60 2.13
N ARG A 102 -16.03 -12.98 1.81
CA ARG A 102 -17.05 -12.60 2.79
C ARG A 102 -17.75 -13.80 3.45
N GLU A 103 -17.67 -14.97 2.83
CA GLU A 103 -18.25 -16.22 3.29
C GLU A 103 -17.24 -17.05 4.10
N GLY A 104 -16.00 -16.56 4.21
CA GLY A 104 -14.93 -17.23 4.95
C GLY A 104 -14.24 -18.34 4.15
N THR A 105 -14.40 -18.35 2.81
CA THR A 105 -13.72 -19.29 1.92
C THR A 105 -12.36 -18.73 1.49
N PRO A 106 -11.26 -19.52 1.53
CA PRO A 106 -9.97 -19.07 1.03
C PRO A 106 -10.06 -18.71 -0.46
N THR A 107 -9.57 -17.54 -0.84
CA THR A 107 -9.53 -17.11 -2.26
C THR A 107 -8.35 -17.71 -3.02
N GLY A 108 -7.42 -18.38 -2.33
CA GLY A 108 -6.16 -18.85 -2.90
C GLY A 108 -5.11 -17.75 -3.06
N ARG A 109 -5.40 -16.55 -2.58
CA ARG A 109 -4.44 -15.42 -2.58
C ARG A 109 -3.91 -15.19 -1.17
N ARG A 110 -2.75 -14.53 -1.08
CA ARG A 110 -2.15 -14.09 0.19
C ARG A 110 -1.96 -12.58 0.21
N LEU A 111 -2.14 -11.98 1.37
CA LEU A 111 -2.16 -10.53 1.58
C LEU A 111 -0.89 -10.04 2.27
N PHE A 112 -0.05 -9.32 1.56
CA PHE A 112 1.19 -8.75 2.10
C PHE A 112 1.02 -7.26 2.33
N ARG A 113 1.10 -6.82 3.59
CA ARG A 113 0.95 -5.41 3.95
C ARG A 113 2.30 -4.73 4.06
N PHE A 114 2.48 -3.68 3.29
CA PHE A 114 3.64 -2.79 3.32
C PHE A 114 3.25 -1.46 3.95
N LYS A 115 4.02 -1.02 4.94
CA LYS A 115 3.69 0.21 5.69
C LYS A 115 4.96 1.01 5.97
N THR A 116 4.87 2.35 5.94
CA THR A 116 5.92 3.25 6.41
C THR A 116 5.30 4.43 7.16
N GLY A 117 5.97 4.96 8.16
CA GLY A 117 5.48 6.13 8.89
C GLY A 117 5.42 7.37 8.00
N ALA A 118 4.39 8.20 8.15
CA ALA A 118 4.19 9.39 7.35
C ALA A 118 5.24 10.48 7.60
N PHE A 119 5.91 10.46 8.76
CA PHE A 119 6.88 11.46 9.14
C PHE A 119 8.18 10.83 9.62
N TYR A 120 9.26 11.58 9.48
CA TYR A 120 10.57 11.25 10.05
C TYR A 120 11.25 12.53 10.54
N GLU A 121 12.16 12.40 11.48
CA GLU A 121 13.03 13.49 11.91
C GLU A 121 14.29 13.50 11.03
N ASN A 122 14.60 14.67 10.47
CA ASN A 122 15.84 14.86 9.74
C ASN A 122 17.03 14.96 10.72
N ARG A 123 18.26 15.11 10.21
CA ARG A 123 19.47 15.23 11.03
C ARG A 123 19.49 16.46 11.95
N GLN A 124 18.62 17.43 11.69
CA GLN A 124 18.47 18.67 12.46
C GLN A 124 17.34 18.59 13.49
N GLY A 125 16.68 17.41 13.65
CA GLY A 125 15.55 17.23 14.58
C GLY A 125 14.23 17.80 14.06
N VAL A 126 14.16 18.20 12.79
CA VAL A 126 12.92 18.73 12.20
C VAL A 126 12.06 17.58 11.68
N LYS A 127 10.78 17.56 12.07
CA LYS A 127 9.79 16.62 11.58
C LYS A 127 9.46 16.92 10.11
N VAL A 128 9.72 15.96 9.23
CA VAL A 128 9.51 16.09 7.78
C VAL A 128 8.50 15.03 7.34
N GLN A 129 7.53 15.43 6.52
CA GLN A 129 6.60 14.47 5.92
C GLN A 129 7.31 13.64 4.83
N ARG A 130 7.17 12.34 4.93
CA ARG A 130 7.65 11.39 3.92
C ARG A 130 6.76 11.47 2.68
N LYS A 131 7.34 11.17 1.54
CA LYS A 131 6.62 10.92 0.29
C LYS A 131 7.02 9.54 -0.20
N VAL A 132 6.06 8.75 -0.63
CA VAL A 132 6.33 7.47 -1.27
C VAL A 132 6.65 7.73 -2.74
N PRO A 133 7.83 7.38 -3.23
CA PRO A 133 8.15 7.48 -4.65
C PRO A 133 7.25 6.54 -5.46
N LEU A 134 6.57 7.09 -6.46
CA LEU A 134 5.73 6.33 -7.40
C LEU A 134 6.37 6.38 -8.78
N PHE A 135 6.37 5.25 -9.47
CA PHE A 135 6.88 5.09 -10.82
C PHE A 135 5.84 4.42 -11.70
N ASP A 136 5.82 4.79 -12.98
CA ASP A 136 5.01 4.11 -13.98
C ASP A 136 5.65 2.79 -14.46
N SER A 137 5.01 2.13 -15.43
CA SER A 137 5.51 0.88 -16.01
C SER A 137 6.83 1.04 -16.77
N MET A 138 7.16 2.27 -17.21
CA MET A 138 8.38 2.64 -17.90
C MET A 138 9.47 3.18 -16.97
N GLN A 139 9.28 3.02 -15.62
CA GLN A 139 10.20 3.48 -14.58
C GLN A 139 10.34 5.02 -14.50
N GLN A 140 9.40 5.77 -15.08
CA GLN A 140 9.39 7.22 -14.95
C GLN A 140 8.68 7.63 -13.66
N PRO A 141 9.19 8.64 -12.93
CA PRO A 141 8.50 9.17 -11.74
C PRO A 141 7.11 9.71 -12.12
N VAL A 142 6.10 9.30 -11.36
CA VAL A 142 4.72 9.74 -11.57
C VAL A 142 4.17 10.35 -10.29
N LYS A 143 3.30 11.36 -10.45
CA LYS A 143 2.48 11.90 -9.37
C LYS A 143 1.03 11.59 -9.70
N LEU A 144 0.36 10.92 -8.80
CA LEU A 144 -1.07 10.67 -8.91
C LEU A 144 -1.84 11.78 -8.21
N PRO A 145 -3.00 12.21 -8.75
CA PRO A 145 -3.90 13.12 -8.06
C PRO A 145 -4.59 12.43 -6.87
N ASP A 146 -4.92 11.15 -7.01
CA ASP A 146 -5.65 10.34 -6.06
C ASP A 146 -4.96 9.01 -5.79
N GLU A 147 -5.47 8.25 -4.80
CA GLU A 147 -4.96 6.92 -4.48
C GLU A 147 -5.20 5.93 -5.63
N PRO A 148 -4.26 4.99 -5.87
CA PRO A 148 -4.54 3.89 -6.78
C PRO A 148 -5.73 3.07 -6.27
N GLY A 149 -6.71 2.85 -7.12
CA GLY A 149 -7.88 2.04 -6.78
C GLY A 149 -7.52 0.58 -6.53
N ASN A 150 -8.38 -0.11 -5.78
CA ASN A 150 -8.28 -1.56 -5.59
C ASN A 150 -8.25 -2.27 -6.95
N GLY A 151 -7.39 -3.29 -7.09
CA GLY A 151 -7.19 -4.00 -8.35
C GLY A 151 -6.16 -3.34 -9.29
N SER A 152 -5.55 -2.21 -8.91
CA SER A 152 -4.36 -1.73 -9.63
C SER A 152 -3.26 -2.77 -9.54
N VAL A 153 -2.58 -3.04 -10.67
CA VAL A 153 -1.45 -3.97 -10.70
C VAL A 153 -0.17 -3.19 -10.40
N ILE A 154 0.49 -3.56 -9.30
CA ILE A 154 1.67 -2.87 -8.81
C ILE A 154 2.82 -3.82 -8.47
N ARG A 155 4.00 -3.25 -8.26
CA ARG A 155 5.13 -3.84 -7.55
C ARG A 155 5.55 -2.91 -6.43
N VAL A 156 6.00 -3.48 -5.32
CA VAL A 156 6.44 -2.74 -4.15
C VAL A 156 7.93 -2.98 -3.92
N ALA A 157 8.70 -1.90 -3.83
CA ALA A 157 10.05 -1.94 -3.30
C ALA A 157 9.97 -1.74 -1.79
N PHE A 158 10.62 -2.61 -1.02
CA PHE A 158 10.50 -2.65 0.44
C PHE A 158 11.78 -3.12 1.11
N CYS A 159 11.85 -2.93 2.43
CA CYS A 159 12.86 -3.58 3.26
C CYS A 159 12.18 -4.25 4.46
N CYS A 160 12.87 -5.25 5.03
CA CYS A 160 12.40 -6.00 6.17
C CYS A 160 12.98 -5.47 7.48
N ALA A 161 12.23 -5.61 8.57
CA ALA A 161 12.74 -5.44 9.92
C ALA A 161 11.99 -6.32 10.92
N PRO A 162 12.71 -7.08 11.73
CA PRO A 162 12.11 -7.86 12.81
C PRO A 162 11.51 -6.92 13.86
N TYR A 163 10.45 -7.38 14.51
CA TYR A 163 9.89 -6.72 15.69
C TYR A 163 9.49 -7.72 16.76
N PHE A 164 9.44 -7.25 18.00
CA PHE A 164 8.95 -8.02 19.12
C PHE A 164 8.18 -7.12 20.09
N VAL A 165 6.99 -7.55 20.51
CA VAL A 165 6.10 -6.83 21.45
C VAL A 165 6.08 -7.61 22.77
N GLU A 166 6.91 -7.17 23.73
CA GLU A 166 7.08 -7.84 25.03
C GLU A 166 5.75 -8.04 25.78
N GLY A 167 4.88 -7.02 25.77
CA GLY A 167 3.58 -7.05 26.46
C GLY A 167 2.61 -8.09 25.91
N GLN A 168 2.86 -8.62 24.72
CA GLN A 168 2.02 -9.61 24.03
C GLN A 168 2.76 -10.94 23.81
N GLY A 169 4.06 -11.01 24.06
CA GLY A 169 4.88 -12.18 23.73
C GLY A 169 4.90 -12.49 22.24
N MET A 170 4.76 -11.46 21.40
CA MET A 170 4.52 -11.59 19.97
C MET A 170 5.66 -11.01 19.16
N GLY A 171 6.15 -11.79 18.18
CA GLY A 171 7.16 -11.37 17.22
C GLY A 171 6.66 -11.42 15.78
N GLY A 172 7.44 -10.86 14.87
CA GLY A 172 7.14 -10.91 13.45
C GLY A 172 8.12 -10.11 12.61
N LEU A 173 7.81 -10.04 11.30
CA LEU A 173 8.57 -9.30 10.33
C LEU A 173 7.73 -8.15 9.76
N SER A 174 8.21 -6.92 9.90
CA SER A 174 7.60 -5.75 9.27
C SER A 174 8.15 -5.56 7.86
N LEU A 175 7.26 -5.33 6.90
CA LEU A 175 7.59 -4.98 5.52
C LEU A 175 7.47 -3.46 5.36
N TYR A 176 8.61 -2.76 5.32
CA TYR A 176 8.67 -1.31 5.20
C TYR A 176 8.57 -0.87 3.75
N LEU A 177 7.53 -0.10 3.43
CA LEU A 177 7.30 0.50 2.13
C LEU A 177 8.38 1.53 1.78
N ASN A 178 9.08 1.32 0.66
CA ASN A 178 10.09 2.25 0.15
C ASN A 178 9.60 3.00 -1.10
N ALA A 179 9.06 2.28 -2.09
CA ALA A 179 8.55 2.85 -3.35
C ALA A 179 7.55 1.89 -4.00
N VAL A 180 6.77 2.40 -4.96
CA VAL A 180 5.80 1.59 -5.71
C VAL A 180 5.96 1.85 -7.20
N GLN A 181 5.96 0.78 -8.00
CA GLN A 181 5.83 0.83 -9.44
C GLN A 181 4.41 0.41 -9.84
N ILE A 182 3.72 1.28 -10.59
CA ILE A 182 2.37 1.06 -11.07
C ILE A 182 2.47 0.50 -12.48
N ILE A 183 1.99 -0.73 -12.66
CA ILE A 183 2.01 -1.42 -13.96
C ILE A 183 0.70 -1.17 -14.70
N ARG A 184 -0.41 -1.23 -13.98
CA ARG A 184 -1.74 -0.89 -14.46
C ARG A 184 -2.48 -0.14 -13.36
N LEU A 185 -2.88 1.08 -13.65
CA LEU A 185 -3.65 1.91 -12.72
C LEU A 185 -5.14 1.58 -12.87
N ASN A 186 -5.79 1.31 -11.76
CA ASN A 186 -7.24 1.36 -11.62
C ASN A 186 -7.58 2.63 -10.83
N THR A 187 -8.37 3.52 -11.37
CA THR A 187 -8.80 4.74 -10.69
C THR A 187 -10.03 4.42 -9.85
N SER A 188 -9.99 4.78 -8.56
CA SER A 188 -11.11 4.54 -7.65
C SER A 188 -12.35 5.28 -8.13
N GLY A 189 -13.39 4.52 -8.47
CA GLY A 189 -14.70 5.07 -8.84
C GLY A 189 -15.18 4.72 -10.24
N GLU A 190 -14.30 4.40 -11.16
CA GLU A 190 -14.73 3.93 -12.49
C GLU A 190 -14.68 2.40 -12.53
N ARG A 191 -15.85 1.80 -12.40
CA ARG A 191 -16.03 0.42 -12.81
C ARG A 191 -15.83 0.36 -14.31
N SER A 192 -15.02 -0.58 -14.78
CA SER A 192 -14.90 -0.84 -16.23
C SER A 192 -16.24 -1.30 -16.80
N ALA A 193 -16.46 -1.08 -18.08
CA ALA A 193 -17.67 -1.59 -18.75
C ALA A 193 -17.85 -3.10 -18.53
N SER A 194 -16.74 -3.86 -18.48
CA SER A 194 -16.74 -5.28 -18.19
C SER A 194 -17.23 -5.63 -16.78
N ASP A 195 -17.01 -4.75 -15.78
CA ASP A 195 -17.51 -4.95 -14.41
C ASP A 195 -19.04 -4.81 -14.31
N TYR A 196 -19.65 -4.18 -15.32
CA TYR A 196 -21.10 -4.11 -15.50
C TYR A 196 -21.63 -5.22 -16.44
N GLY A 197 -20.75 -6.07 -16.96
CA GLY A 197 -21.13 -7.11 -17.91
C GLY A 197 -21.28 -6.62 -19.34
N PHE A 198 -20.84 -5.38 -19.67
CA PHE A 198 -20.86 -4.87 -21.03
C PHE A 198 -19.66 -5.39 -21.82
N GLY A 199 -19.90 -5.86 -23.03
CA GLY A 199 -18.89 -6.23 -24.02
C GLY A 199 -18.70 -5.13 -25.07
N ALA A 200 -17.61 -5.21 -25.84
CA ALA A 200 -17.44 -4.36 -27.01
C ALA A 200 -18.42 -4.79 -28.11
N GLU A 201 -19.14 -3.81 -28.71
CA GLU A 201 -20.05 -4.04 -29.83
C GLU A 201 -19.52 -3.30 -31.06
N GLU A 202 -19.39 -4.07 -32.18
CA GLU A 202 -18.93 -3.50 -33.45
C GLU A 202 -20.02 -2.60 -34.06
N GLY A 203 -19.64 -1.39 -34.52
CA GLY A 203 -20.53 -0.43 -35.14
C GLY A 203 -21.41 0.39 -34.20
N GLY A 204 -21.14 0.29 -32.87
CA GLY A 204 -21.79 1.09 -31.85
C GLY A 204 -21.22 2.51 -31.73
N PHE A 205 -21.83 3.32 -30.86
CA PHE A 205 -21.35 4.65 -30.52
C PHE A 205 -19.97 4.60 -29.85
N THR A 206 -19.04 5.43 -30.33
CA THR A 206 -17.73 5.62 -29.71
C THR A 206 -17.54 7.07 -29.28
N SER A 207 -16.88 7.30 -28.16
CA SER A 207 -16.54 8.66 -27.68
C SER A 207 -15.36 9.29 -28.42
N GLU A 208 -14.69 8.56 -29.30
CA GLU A 208 -13.64 9.08 -30.19
C GLU A 208 -14.28 10.08 -31.17
N GLY A 209 -14.16 11.36 -30.92
CA GLY A 209 -14.74 12.45 -31.75
C GLY A 209 -15.55 13.48 -30.95
N MET A 210 -15.72 13.32 -29.64
CA MET A 210 -16.43 14.31 -28.81
C MET A 210 -15.54 15.45 -28.29
N ASP A 211 -14.22 15.31 -28.35
CA ASP A 211 -13.31 16.30 -27.76
C ASP A 211 -13.13 17.59 -28.59
N ASP A 212 -13.61 17.64 -29.83
CA ASP A 212 -13.43 18.81 -30.71
C ASP A 212 -14.61 19.80 -30.75
N ASP A 213 -15.80 19.45 -30.20
CA ASP A 213 -16.98 20.30 -30.35
C ASP A 213 -17.38 21.12 -29.11
N VAL A 214 -16.72 20.96 -27.96
CA VAL A 214 -17.09 21.69 -26.72
C VAL A 214 -16.40 23.06 -26.58
N ALA A 215 -15.44 23.38 -27.46
CA ALA A 215 -14.71 24.66 -27.42
C ALA A 215 -15.30 25.77 -28.26
N SER A 216 -16.37 25.54 -29.04
CA SER A 216 -16.87 26.51 -30.04
C SER A 216 -18.21 27.19 -29.73
N THR A 217 -18.87 26.96 -28.61
CA THR A 217 -20.19 27.53 -28.35
C THR A 217 -20.26 28.53 -27.19
N ASN A 218 -19.20 29.30 -26.96
CA ASN A 218 -19.25 30.41 -26.02
C ASN A 218 -18.71 31.71 -26.63
N ALA A 219 -19.25 32.10 -27.82
CA ALA A 219 -19.10 33.46 -28.33
C ALA A 219 -20.41 33.88 -29.02
N ALA A 220 -20.98 34.93 -28.49
CA ALA A 220 -22.06 35.77 -29.05
C ALA A 220 -23.52 35.36 -28.73
N ALA A 221 -24.02 35.87 -27.64
CA ALA A 221 -25.38 36.36 -27.56
C ALA A 221 -25.36 37.79 -27.03
N THR A 222 -25.43 38.76 -27.92
CA THR A 222 -25.80 40.16 -27.64
C THR A 222 -27.25 40.23 -27.14
N PRO A 223 -27.56 41.08 -26.17
CA PRO A 223 -28.94 41.27 -25.75
C PRO A 223 -29.64 42.19 -26.73
N ASP A 224 -30.71 41.74 -27.35
CA ASP A 224 -31.66 42.64 -28.01
C ASP A 224 -32.95 42.70 -27.20
N ALA A 225 -33.32 43.92 -26.96
CA ALA A 225 -34.50 44.33 -26.23
C ALA A 225 -35.76 44.12 -27.07
N ASP A 226 -36.80 43.53 -26.51
CA ASP A 226 -38.12 44.09 -26.63
C ASP A 226 -39.12 43.44 -25.67
N VAL A 227 -39.71 44.25 -24.82
CA VAL A 227 -40.82 43.87 -23.94
C VAL A 227 -42.07 44.50 -24.56
N PRO A 228 -43.17 43.79 -24.73
CA PRO A 228 -44.47 44.36 -24.58
C PRO A 228 -45.20 43.88 -23.33
N GLN A 229 -45.60 44.88 -22.56
CA GLN A 229 -46.61 44.76 -21.50
C GLN A 229 -47.95 44.33 -22.05
N PHE A 230 -48.59 43.41 -21.40
CA PHE A 230 -50.02 43.45 -21.03
C PHE A 230 -50.20 42.67 -19.75
#